data_2d9432b3188a7ce865a8ce0f1d3d7a2c
#
_entry.id   2d9432b3188a7ce865a8ce0f1d3d7a2c
#
_cell.length_a   1.000
_cell.length_b   1.000
_cell.length_c   1.000
_cell.angle_alpha   90.00
_cell.angle_beta   90.00
_cell.angle_gamma   90.00
#
_symmetry.space_group_name_H-M   'P 1'
#
loop_
_entity.id
_entity.type
_entity.pdbx_description
1 polymer ?
#
loop_
_entity_poly.entity_id
_entity_poly.type
_entity_poly.pdbx_seq_one_letter_code
_entity_poly.pdbx_strand_id
1 'polypeptide(L)'
;MKTYFVVGHRSGIGRALTELLLHRGDAVVGLSRSESGLAHPNLTEFQADILEWDGSGLPEHLDGFVYAPGSINLKPFKGYKPEEFRSDFEINALGAALALQKAEKALRAAQGAALLFSTVAVGQGMSYHASIAMAKGAVEGLVRSLAAEWAPAVRVNAVAPSLTDTPLASKLLGNEARAAAAAERHPLKRVGNSGELAHAGLALLDNPWISGQVLGVDGGMSSLRP
;
A
#
# COMPACT_ATOMS: atom_id res chain seq x y z
N MET A 1 5.42 -21.85 -7.86
CA MET A 1 4.24 -20.98 -7.74
C MET A 1 4.19 -20.50 -6.30
N LYS A 2 4.23 -19.21 -6.09
CA LYS A 2 4.10 -18.58 -4.76
C LYS A 2 2.65 -18.15 -4.53
N THR A 3 2.26 -17.95 -3.27
CA THR A 3 0.91 -17.53 -2.89
C THR A 3 0.95 -16.16 -2.21
N TYR A 4 0.15 -15.23 -2.70
CA TYR A 4 0.06 -13.86 -2.19
C TYR A 4 -1.37 -13.53 -1.74
N PHE A 5 -1.47 -12.83 -0.60
CA PHE A 5 -2.73 -12.27 -0.14
C PHE A 5 -2.70 -10.74 -0.35
N VAL A 6 -3.62 -10.21 -1.18
CA VAL A 6 -3.64 -8.81 -1.56
C VAL A 6 -4.93 -8.15 -1.09
N VAL A 7 -4.84 -7.34 -0.05
CA VAL A 7 -5.96 -6.47 0.38
C VAL A 7 -5.98 -5.23 -0.51
N GLY A 8 -7.14 -4.91 -1.08
CA GLY A 8 -7.29 -3.78 -2.00
C GLY A 8 -6.87 -4.09 -3.45
N HIS A 9 -6.92 -5.35 -3.86
CA HIS A 9 -6.50 -5.86 -5.18
C HIS A 9 -7.33 -5.34 -6.37
N ARG A 10 -8.47 -4.70 -6.12
CA ARG A 10 -9.44 -4.31 -7.16
C ARG A 10 -8.98 -3.14 -8.03
N SER A 11 -8.22 -2.19 -7.51
CA SER A 11 -7.90 -0.95 -8.22
C SER A 11 -6.51 -0.40 -7.85
N GLY A 12 -6.04 0.56 -8.64
CA GLY A 12 -4.81 1.30 -8.36
C GLY A 12 -3.58 0.40 -8.23
N ILE A 13 -2.74 0.67 -7.23
CA ILE A 13 -1.48 -0.04 -7.04
C ILE A 13 -1.71 -1.51 -6.67
N GLY A 14 -2.73 -1.80 -5.84
CA GLY A 14 -3.08 -3.17 -5.47
C GLY A 14 -3.47 -4.02 -6.69
N ARG A 15 -4.23 -3.44 -7.64
CA ARG A 15 -4.57 -4.10 -8.90
C ARG A 15 -3.35 -4.34 -9.77
N ALA A 16 -2.53 -3.31 -9.98
CA ALA A 16 -1.33 -3.44 -10.79
C ALA A 16 -0.37 -4.52 -10.25
N LEU A 17 -0.22 -4.59 -8.91
CA LEU A 17 0.58 -5.63 -8.29
C LEU A 17 -0.06 -7.03 -8.45
N THR A 18 -1.37 -7.14 -8.30
CA THR A 18 -2.10 -8.39 -8.54
C THR A 18 -1.89 -8.88 -9.96
N GLU A 19 -2.04 -8.02 -10.97
CA GLU A 19 -1.80 -8.36 -12.37
C GLU A 19 -0.35 -8.81 -12.62
N LEU A 20 0.64 -8.16 -12.03
CA LEU A 20 2.05 -8.59 -12.11
C LEU A 20 2.28 -9.98 -11.51
N LEU A 21 1.71 -10.26 -10.34
CA LEU A 21 1.83 -11.56 -9.67
C LEU A 21 1.18 -12.66 -10.50
N LEU A 22 -0.03 -12.44 -11.01
CA LEU A 22 -0.75 -13.37 -11.85
C LEU A 22 -0.01 -13.63 -13.19
N HIS A 23 0.52 -12.58 -13.83
CA HIS A 23 1.32 -12.69 -15.04
C HIS A 23 2.61 -13.50 -14.83
N ARG A 24 3.19 -13.45 -13.64
CA ARG A 24 4.34 -14.25 -13.24
C ARG A 24 4.00 -15.72 -12.98
N GLY A 25 2.71 -16.08 -12.97
CA GLY A 25 2.20 -17.43 -12.71
C GLY A 25 2.00 -17.74 -11.23
N ASP A 26 2.01 -16.75 -10.36
CA ASP A 26 1.74 -16.92 -8.93
C ASP A 26 0.24 -16.98 -8.63
N ALA A 27 -0.12 -17.52 -7.47
CA ALA A 27 -1.48 -17.53 -6.95
C ALA A 27 -1.75 -16.26 -6.14
N VAL A 28 -2.90 -15.64 -6.36
CA VAL A 28 -3.33 -14.45 -5.62
C VAL A 28 -4.68 -14.72 -4.97
N VAL A 29 -4.75 -14.45 -3.67
CA VAL A 29 -6.00 -14.35 -2.92
C VAL A 29 -6.25 -12.87 -2.68
N GLY A 30 -7.29 -12.34 -3.31
CA GLY A 30 -7.65 -10.93 -3.25
C GLY A 30 -8.78 -10.66 -2.26
N LEU A 31 -8.61 -9.64 -1.41
CA LEU A 31 -9.66 -9.14 -0.52
C LEU A 31 -10.00 -7.69 -0.87
N SER A 32 -11.26 -7.40 -1.12
CA SER A 32 -11.77 -6.04 -1.31
C SER A 32 -13.27 -5.95 -1.04
N ARG A 33 -13.81 -4.73 -0.95
CA ARG A 33 -15.26 -4.52 -0.69
C ARG A 33 -16.18 -4.88 -1.85
N SER A 34 -15.63 -5.10 -3.04
CA SER A 34 -16.37 -5.47 -4.26
C SER A 34 -15.44 -6.18 -5.24
N GLU A 35 -16.00 -6.89 -6.20
CA GLU A 35 -15.27 -7.63 -7.23
C GLU A 35 -14.30 -6.75 -8.01
N SER A 36 -13.18 -7.34 -8.45
CA SER A 36 -12.16 -6.66 -9.25
C SER A 36 -12.50 -6.61 -10.74
N GLY A 37 -13.35 -7.53 -11.19
CA GLY A 37 -13.60 -7.78 -12.61
C GLY A 37 -12.42 -8.45 -13.34
N LEU A 38 -11.41 -8.94 -12.60
CA LEU A 38 -10.32 -9.75 -13.14
C LEU A 38 -10.77 -11.22 -13.23
N ALA A 39 -10.55 -11.85 -14.38
CA ALA A 39 -10.75 -13.28 -14.54
C ALA A 39 -9.40 -13.96 -14.80
N HIS A 40 -8.93 -14.75 -13.83
CA HIS A 40 -7.66 -15.48 -13.95
C HIS A 40 -7.73 -16.79 -13.13
N PRO A 41 -7.22 -17.94 -13.66
CA PRO A 41 -7.30 -19.23 -12.97
C PRO A 41 -6.58 -19.26 -11.62
N ASN A 42 -5.56 -18.43 -11.44
CA ASN A 42 -4.79 -18.32 -10.19
C ASN A 42 -5.28 -17.19 -9.27
N LEU A 43 -6.44 -16.57 -9.53
CA LEU A 43 -7.04 -15.55 -8.68
C LEU A 43 -8.25 -16.12 -7.95
N THR A 44 -8.24 -16.01 -6.64
CA THR A 44 -9.42 -16.23 -5.78
C THR A 44 -9.77 -14.90 -5.11
N GLU A 45 -11.05 -14.51 -5.12
CA GLU A 45 -11.48 -13.24 -4.56
C GLU A 45 -12.46 -13.42 -3.41
N PHE A 46 -12.31 -12.59 -2.37
CA PHE A 46 -13.25 -12.47 -1.27
C PHE A 46 -13.72 -11.02 -1.13
N GLN A 47 -14.98 -10.86 -0.75
CA GLN A 47 -15.58 -9.55 -0.49
C GLN A 47 -15.79 -9.36 1.00
N ALA A 48 -15.09 -8.39 1.59
CA ALA A 48 -15.31 -7.97 2.98
C ALA A 48 -14.79 -6.53 3.20
N ASP A 49 -15.30 -5.89 4.24
CA ASP A 49 -14.63 -4.74 4.83
C ASP A 49 -13.46 -5.23 5.68
N ILE A 50 -12.30 -4.65 5.49
CA ILE A 50 -11.09 -5.09 6.18
C ILE A 50 -11.15 -4.89 7.70
N LEU A 51 -11.91 -3.91 8.16
CA LEU A 51 -12.08 -3.65 9.60
C LEU A 51 -12.97 -4.70 10.28
N GLU A 52 -13.85 -5.36 9.51
CA GLU A 52 -14.78 -6.39 9.99
C GLU A 52 -14.34 -7.82 9.58
N TRP A 53 -13.30 -7.93 8.75
CA TRP A 53 -12.84 -9.22 8.23
C TRP A 53 -12.32 -10.13 9.35
N ASP A 54 -12.86 -11.33 9.42
CA ASP A 54 -12.57 -12.33 10.46
C ASP A 54 -11.31 -13.19 10.20
N GLY A 55 -10.70 -13.07 9.02
CA GLY A 55 -9.57 -13.92 8.58
C GLY A 55 -9.98 -15.03 7.63
N SER A 56 -11.26 -15.17 7.30
CA SER A 56 -11.74 -16.18 6.35
C SER A 56 -11.08 -16.04 4.99
N GLY A 57 -10.82 -17.19 4.34
CA GLY A 57 -10.17 -17.25 3.04
C GLY A 57 -8.64 -17.06 3.05
N LEU A 58 -8.03 -16.87 4.22
CA LEU A 58 -6.59 -16.75 4.31
C LEU A 58 -5.91 -18.11 4.10
N PRO A 59 -4.95 -18.25 3.17
CA PRO A 59 -4.17 -19.48 3.01
C PRO A 59 -3.32 -19.81 4.24
N GLU A 60 -3.02 -21.09 4.44
CA GLU A 60 -2.15 -21.55 5.54
C GLU A 60 -0.67 -21.14 5.34
N HIS A 61 -0.26 -20.92 4.08
CA HIS A 61 1.08 -20.50 3.68
C HIS A 61 0.99 -19.28 2.78
N LEU A 62 1.70 -18.21 3.14
CA LEU A 62 1.77 -16.97 2.39
C LEU A 62 3.22 -16.56 2.13
N ASP A 63 3.62 -16.60 0.86
CA ASP A 63 4.90 -16.05 0.42
C ASP A 63 4.91 -14.51 0.46
N GLY A 64 3.73 -13.89 0.33
CA GLY A 64 3.61 -12.46 0.46
C GLY A 64 2.21 -11.98 0.88
N PHE A 65 2.22 -10.89 1.64
CA PHE A 65 1.03 -10.16 2.06
C PHE A 65 1.14 -8.71 1.62
N VAL A 66 0.08 -8.18 1.01
CA VAL A 66 0.03 -6.78 0.54
C VAL A 66 -1.17 -6.07 1.13
N TYR A 67 -0.94 -4.91 1.74
CA TYR A 67 -2.00 -4.02 2.19
C TYR A 67 -2.01 -2.74 1.38
N ALA A 68 -2.92 -2.65 0.40
CA ALA A 68 -3.06 -1.51 -0.51
C ALA A 68 -4.25 -0.57 -0.26
N PRO A 69 -5.19 -0.83 0.69
CA PRO A 69 -6.23 0.15 0.99
C PRO A 69 -5.65 1.45 1.52
N GLY A 70 -6.35 2.56 1.23
CA GLY A 70 -5.99 3.86 1.72
C GLY A 70 -7.03 4.92 1.43
N SER A 71 -6.84 6.08 2.02
CA SER A 71 -7.63 7.28 1.80
C SER A 71 -6.72 8.47 1.45
N ILE A 72 -7.31 9.51 0.85
CA ILE A 72 -6.66 10.80 0.66
C ILE A 72 -7.65 11.88 1.10
N ASN A 73 -7.38 12.51 2.24
CA ASN A 73 -8.17 13.62 2.77
C ASN A 73 -7.24 14.81 2.99
N LEU A 74 -7.32 15.80 2.11
CA LEU A 74 -6.42 16.97 2.10
C LEU A 74 -7.21 18.24 2.32
N LYS A 75 -6.93 18.94 3.43
CA LYS A 75 -7.53 20.23 3.73
C LYS A 75 -6.75 20.99 4.81
N PRO A 76 -7.02 22.31 5.01
CA PRO A 76 -6.43 23.08 6.10
C PRO A 76 -6.68 22.41 7.45
N PHE A 77 -5.66 22.40 8.33
CA PHE A 77 -5.71 21.69 9.63
C PHE A 77 -6.94 22.03 10.46
N LYS A 78 -7.30 23.33 10.55
CA LYS A 78 -8.48 23.81 11.28
C LYS A 78 -9.82 23.30 10.75
N GLY A 79 -9.84 22.75 9.54
CA GLY A 79 -11.05 22.24 8.88
C GLY A 79 -11.31 20.76 9.09
N TYR A 80 -10.38 20.03 9.75
CA TYR A 80 -10.61 18.61 10.06
C TYR A 80 -11.56 18.43 11.23
N LYS A 81 -12.45 17.44 11.09
CA LYS A 81 -13.27 16.94 12.19
C LYS A 81 -12.61 15.70 12.81
N PRO A 82 -12.89 15.40 14.10
CA PRO A 82 -12.32 14.21 14.76
C PRO A 82 -12.58 12.90 14.02
N GLU A 83 -13.75 12.75 13.41
CA GLU A 83 -14.15 11.55 12.68
C GLU A 83 -13.29 11.31 11.44
N GLU A 84 -12.78 12.36 10.81
CA GLU A 84 -11.94 12.26 9.63
C GLU A 84 -10.54 11.75 9.98
N PHE A 85 -9.98 12.17 11.10
CA PHE A 85 -8.75 11.61 11.64
C PHE A 85 -8.90 10.13 11.97
N ARG A 86 -10.03 9.76 12.61
CA ARG A 86 -10.31 8.35 12.95
C ARG A 86 -10.44 7.51 11.68
N SER A 87 -11.23 7.94 10.71
CA SER A 87 -11.44 7.22 9.46
C SER A 87 -10.14 7.05 8.66
N ASP A 88 -9.31 8.10 8.55
CA ASP A 88 -8.01 7.99 7.90
C ASP A 88 -7.08 7.01 8.65
N PHE A 89 -7.08 7.04 9.99
CA PHE A 89 -6.30 6.12 10.78
C PHE A 89 -6.79 4.67 10.66
N GLU A 90 -8.09 4.45 10.74
CA GLU A 90 -8.72 3.14 10.65
C GLU A 90 -8.38 2.43 9.34
N ILE A 91 -8.62 3.09 8.20
CA ILE A 91 -8.39 2.45 6.89
C ILE A 91 -6.90 2.31 6.55
N ASN A 92 -6.05 3.26 6.95
CA ASN A 92 -4.64 3.24 6.54
C ASN A 92 -3.75 2.44 7.49
N ALA A 93 -3.98 2.52 8.81
CA ALA A 93 -3.10 1.95 9.83
C ALA A 93 -3.74 0.78 10.60
N LEU A 94 -4.91 0.99 11.20
CA LEU A 94 -5.55 -0.04 12.02
C LEU A 94 -5.93 -1.27 11.19
N GLY A 95 -6.54 -1.06 10.03
CA GLY A 95 -6.88 -2.16 9.11
C GLY A 95 -5.66 -2.96 8.66
N ALA A 96 -4.51 -2.29 8.41
CA ALA A 96 -3.26 -2.97 8.11
C ALA A 96 -2.76 -3.82 9.29
N ALA A 97 -2.80 -3.27 10.51
CA ALA A 97 -2.38 -3.98 11.71
C ALA A 97 -3.25 -5.23 11.99
N LEU A 98 -4.58 -5.08 11.93
CA LEU A 98 -5.53 -6.18 12.14
C LEU A 98 -5.39 -7.28 11.09
N ALA A 99 -5.18 -6.90 9.82
CA ALA A 99 -4.99 -7.86 8.75
C ALA A 99 -3.65 -8.62 8.88
N LEU A 100 -2.56 -7.91 9.20
CA LEU A 100 -1.25 -8.54 9.45
C LEU A 100 -1.27 -9.47 10.65
N GLN A 101 -1.98 -9.10 11.73
CA GLN A 101 -2.15 -9.95 12.90
C GLN A 101 -2.80 -11.31 12.55
N LYS A 102 -3.78 -11.32 11.63
CA LYS A 102 -4.40 -12.56 11.13
C LYS A 102 -3.46 -13.33 10.20
N ALA A 103 -2.66 -12.63 9.39
CA ALA A 103 -1.77 -13.23 8.39
C ALA A 103 -0.44 -13.75 8.99
N GLU A 104 -0.07 -13.38 10.21
CA GLU A 104 1.24 -13.68 10.81
C GLU A 104 1.60 -15.16 10.74
N LYS A 105 0.70 -16.05 11.16
CA LYS A 105 0.95 -17.49 11.16
C LYS A 105 1.29 -18.02 9.76
N ALA A 106 0.53 -17.60 8.76
CA ALA A 106 0.72 -18.02 7.37
C ALA A 106 2.01 -17.47 6.76
N LEU A 107 2.35 -16.21 7.07
CA LEU A 107 3.61 -15.59 6.66
C LEU A 107 4.83 -16.28 7.27
N ARG A 108 4.77 -16.60 8.56
CA ARG A 108 5.85 -17.35 9.25
C ARG A 108 6.02 -18.76 8.68
N ALA A 109 4.93 -19.43 8.33
CA ALA A 109 4.97 -20.77 7.75
C ALA A 109 5.69 -20.82 6.39
N ALA A 110 5.65 -19.75 5.60
CA ALA A 110 6.30 -19.65 4.30
C ALA A 110 7.61 -18.84 4.32
N GLN A 111 8.03 -18.29 5.47
CA GLN A 111 9.11 -17.30 5.56
C GLN A 111 8.89 -16.12 4.60
N GLY A 112 7.66 -15.63 4.56
CA GLY A 112 7.16 -14.67 3.58
C GLY A 112 7.57 -13.23 3.84
N ALA A 113 6.95 -12.31 3.09
CA ALA A 113 7.16 -10.89 3.21
C ALA A 113 5.84 -10.11 3.23
N ALA A 114 5.79 -9.03 4.01
CA ALA A 114 4.68 -8.10 4.02
C ALA A 114 5.07 -6.76 3.36
N LEU A 115 4.15 -6.21 2.56
CA LEU A 115 4.26 -4.93 1.88
C LEU A 115 3.10 -4.02 2.25
N LEU A 116 3.44 -2.82 2.72
CA LEU A 116 2.49 -1.76 3.03
C LEU A 116 2.76 -0.53 2.15
N PHE A 117 1.84 0.43 2.18
CA PHE A 117 2.01 1.70 1.46
C PHE A 117 1.93 2.88 2.43
N SER A 118 3.01 3.66 2.49
CA SER A 118 3.12 4.95 3.17
C SER A 118 2.89 6.11 2.18
N THR A 119 3.53 7.23 2.40
CA THR A 119 3.60 8.40 1.53
C THR A 119 4.86 9.22 1.86
N VAL A 120 5.46 9.86 0.86
CA VAL A 120 6.58 10.79 1.10
C VAL A 120 6.20 11.97 2.00
N ALA A 121 4.91 12.28 2.13
CA ALA A 121 4.41 13.33 3.01
C ALA A 121 4.72 13.08 4.51
N VAL A 122 5.03 11.86 4.91
CA VAL A 122 5.43 11.53 6.29
C VAL A 122 6.81 12.12 6.59
N GLY A 123 7.79 11.85 5.74
CA GLY A 123 9.17 12.30 5.95
C GLY A 123 9.42 13.75 5.53
N GLN A 124 8.69 14.22 4.52
CA GLN A 124 8.97 15.52 3.89
C GLN A 124 8.17 16.68 4.51
N GLY A 125 7.01 16.39 5.10
CA GLY A 125 6.07 17.42 5.56
C GLY A 125 5.42 18.17 4.38
N MET A 126 4.10 18.05 4.25
CA MET A 126 3.36 18.68 3.17
C MET A 126 2.13 19.41 3.70
N SER A 127 1.87 20.61 3.19
CA SER A 127 0.67 21.38 3.55
C SER A 127 -0.60 20.56 3.27
N TYR A 128 -1.59 20.67 4.15
CA TYR A 128 -2.88 20.01 4.06
C TYR A 128 -2.88 18.47 4.26
N HIS A 129 -1.76 17.86 4.59
CA HIS A 129 -1.62 16.41 4.73
C HIS A 129 -1.70 15.92 6.19
N ALA A 130 -2.09 16.75 7.17
CA ALA A 130 -1.98 16.42 8.59
C ALA A 130 -2.61 15.07 8.96
N SER A 131 -3.84 14.78 8.53
CA SER A 131 -4.53 13.53 8.84
C SER A 131 -3.86 12.32 8.18
N ILE A 132 -3.64 12.39 6.88
CA ILE A 132 -3.05 11.26 6.15
C ILE A 132 -1.58 11.02 6.51
N ALA A 133 -0.79 12.07 6.76
CA ALA A 133 0.60 11.92 7.21
C ALA A 133 0.69 11.29 8.60
N MET A 134 -0.23 11.65 9.52
CA MET A 134 -0.35 11.01 10.83
C MET A 134 -0.66 9.51 10.68
N ALA A 135 -1.67 9.14 9.89
CA ALA A 135 -2.06 7.75 9.67
C ALA A 135 -0.96 6.94 8.97
N LYS A 136 -0.29 7.51 7.97
CA LYS A 136 0.81 6.84 7.26
C LYS A 136 2.12 6.81 8.07
N GLY A 137 2.34 7.77 8.96
CA GLY A 137 3.41 7.70 9.97
C GLY A 137 3.24 6.51 10.90
N ALA A 138 1.99 6.20 11.30
CA ALA A 138 1.68 4.98 12.06
C ALA A 138 1.99 3.70 11.27
N VAL A 139 1.73 3.68 9.94
CA VAL A 139 2.13 2.55 9.06
C VAL A 139 3.64 2.36 9.07
N GLU A 140 4.43 3.43 8.99
CA GLU A 140 5.89 3.33 9.04
C GLU A 140 6.41 2.82 10.39
N GLY A 141 5.78 3.25 11.49
CA GLY A 141 6.04 2.71 12.82
C GLY A 141 5.75 1.22 12.89
N LEU A 142 4.59 0.79 12.38
CA LEU A 142 4.19 -0.61 12.32
C LEU A 142 5.19 -1.44 11.50
N VAL A 143 5.62 -0.96 10.33
CA VAL A 143 6.61 -1.64 9.48
C VAL A 143 7.91 -1.92 10.24
N ARG A 144 8.48 -0.91 10.90
CA ARG A 144 9.75 -1.07 11.62
C ARG A 144 9.61 -2.00 12.82
N SER A 145 8.50 -1.90 13.56
CA SER A 145 8.22 -2.72 14.72
C SER A 145 8.07 -4.20 14.35
N LEU A 146 7.21 -4.48 13.36
CA LEU A 146 6.99 -5.86 12.91
C LEU A 146 8.20 -6.46 12.20
N ALA A 147 8.96 -5.66 11.45
CA ALA A 147 10.22 -6.12 10.86
C ALA A 147 11.23 -6.59 11.92
N ALA A 148 11.30 -5.88 13.05
CA ALA A 148 12.16 -6.27 14.18
C ALA A 148 11.63 -7.50 14.92
N GLU A 149 10.33 -7.53 15.19
CA GLU A 149 9.69 -8.61 15.98
C GLU A 149 9.62 -9.94 15.20
N TRP A 150 9.38 -9.85 13.88
CA TRP A 150 9.17 -11.03 13.04
C TRP A 150 10.45 -11.58 12.40
N ALA A 151 11.55 -10.84 12.47
CA ALA A 151 12.84 -11.33 11.99
C ALA A 151 13.29 -12.59 12.78
N PRO A 152 13.97 -13.55 12.14
CA PRO A 152 14.30 -13.63 10.72
C PRO A 152 13.18 -14.26 9.84
N ALA A 153 12.04 -14.62 10.44
CA ALA A 153 11.02 -15.44 9.79
C ALA A 153 10.20 -14.68 8.73
N VAL A 154 9.92 -13.40 8.95
CA VAL A 154 9.11 -12.59 8.03
C VAL A 154 9.77 -11.22 7.83
N ARG A 155 9.81 -10.75 6.59
CA ARG A 155 10.26 -9.40 6.24
C ARG A 155 9.06 -8.47 6.10
N VAL A 156 9.20 -7.23 6.56
CA VAL A 156 8.13 -6.24 6.49
C VAL A 156 8.70 -4.94 5.92
N ASN A 157 8.11 -4.42 4.84
CA ASN A 157 8.56 -3.21 4.18
C ASN A 157 7.37 -2.35 3.73
N ALA A 158 7.64 -1.09 3.38
CA ALA A 158 6.67 -0.22 2.75
C ALA A 158 7.25 0.50 1.52
N VAL A 159 6.36 0.84 0.60
CA VAL A 159 6.59 1.84 -0.45
C VAL A 159 5.98 3.15 0.00
N ALA A 160 6.70 4.26 -0.15
CA ALA A 160 6.22 5.63 0.09
C ALA A 160 6.09 6.37 -1.25
N PRO A 161 4.92 6.38 -1.87
CA PRO A 161 4.69 7.10 -3.12
C PRO A 161 4.56 8.61 -2.91
N SER A 162 4.84 9.37 -3.95
CA SER A 162 4.26 10.69 -4.19
C SER A 162 2.95 10.55 -4.98
N LEU A 163 2.48 11.65 -5.57
CA LEU A 163 1.25 11.62 -6.35
C LEU A 163 1.37 10.66 -7.52
N THR A 164 0.48 9.69 -7.52
CA THR A 164 0.44 8.58 -8.48
C THR A 164 -0.93 8.56 -9.14
N ASP A 165 -0.97 8.39 -10.46
CA ASP A 165 -2.22 8.26 -11.21
C ASP A 165 -2.92 6.95 -10.85
N THR A 166 -3.96 7.11 -10.06
CA THR A 166 -4.81 6.04 -9.51
C THR A 166 -6.24 6.54 -9.37
N PRO A 167 -7.24 5.67 -9.31
CA PRO A 167 -8.61 6.08 -9.00
C PRO A 167 -8.72 6.87 -7.69
N LEU A 168 -7.89 6.57 -6.69
CA LEU A 168 -7.85 7.28 -5.41
C LEU A 168 -7.39 8.74 -5.58
N ALA A 169 -6.44 9.01 -6.48
CA ALA A 169 -5.89 10.32 -6.75
C ALA A 169 -6.67 11.12 -7.81
N SER A 170 -7.70 10.55 -8.43
CA SER A 170 -8.41 11.14 -9.56
C SER A 170 -8.90 12.57 -9.32
N LYS A 171 -9.38 12.88 -8.11
CA LYS A 171 -9.82 14.24 -7.74
C LYS A 171 -8.66 15.25 -7.69
N LEU A 172 -7.46 14.80 -7.40
CA LEU A 172 -6.25 15.64 -7.33
C LEU A 172 -5.70 15.94 -8.74
N LEU A 173 -5.91 15.01 -9.67
CA LEU A 173 -5.50 15.11 -11.08
C LEU A 173 -6.63 15.60 -12.00
N GLY A 174 -7.78 15.93 -11.47
CA GLY A 174 -9.09 16.11 -12.08
C GLY A 174 -9.21 16.99 -13.35
N ASN A 175 -8.15 17.67 -13.78
CA ASN A 175 -8.03 18.33 -15.06
C ASN A 175 -6.56 18.48 -15.47
N GLU A 176 -6.32 18.81 -16.75
CA GLU A 176 -4.99 18.94 -17.33
C GLU A 176 -4.10 19.94 -16.58
N ALA A 177 -4.64 21.09 -16.17
CA ALA A 177 -3.88 22.11 -15.45
C ALA A 177 -3.40 21.61 -14.07
N ARG A 178 -4.24 20.86 -13.35
CA ARG A 178 -3.85 20.23 -12.06
C ARG A 178 -2.82 19.12 -12.26
N ALA A 179 -2.99 18.30 -13.29
CA ALA A 179 -2.05 17.26 -13.63
C ALA A 179 -0.67 17.82 -14.00
N ALA A 180 -0.64 18.88 -14.82
CA ALA A 180 0.59 19.60 -15.17
C ALA A 180 1.27 20.25 -13.95
N ALA A 181 0.51 20.95 -13.10
CA ALA A 181 1.04 21.53 -11.87
C ALA A 181 1.57 20.47 -10.88
N ALA A 182 0.96 19.30 -10.86
CA ALA A 182 1.45 18.17 -10.08
C ALA A 182 2.75 17.60 -10.66
N ALA A 183 2.84 17.44 -11.97
CA ALA A 183 4.03 16.99 -12.68
C ALA A 183 5.24 17.91 -12.42
N GLU A 184 5.04 19.21 -12.50
CA GLU A 184 6.10 20.22 -12.29
C GLU A 184 6.76 20.14 -10.90
N ARG A 185 6.05 19.67 -9.88
CA ARG A 185 6.61 19.50 -8.53
C ARG A 185 7.60 18.34 -8.40
N HIS A 186 7.58 17.42 -9.36
CA HIS A 186 8.50 16.29 -9.36
C HIS A 186 9.75 16.60 -10.18
N PRO A 187 10.96 16.26 -9.70
CA PRO A 187 12.17 16.34 -10.51
C PRO A 187 12.06 15.66 -11.88
N LEU A 188 11.39 14.50 -11.95
CA LEU A 188 11.15 13.79 -13.22
C LEU A 188 10.01 14.38 -14.07
N LYS A 189 9.42 15.53 -13.69
CA LYS A 189 8.43 16.29 -14.45
C LYS A 189 7.20 15.49 -14.88
N ARG A 190 6.81 14.53 -14.08
CA ARG A 190 5.57 13.75 -14.26
C ARG A 190 5.08 13.19 -12.92
N VAL A 191 3.84 12.77 -12.86
CA VAL A 191 3.31 11.95 -11.77
C VAL A 191 3.69 10.48 -12.00
N GLY A 192 3.68 9.69 -10.91
CA GLY A 192 3.88 8.25 -10.99
C GLY A 192 2.67 7.53 -11.56
N ASN A 193 2.82 6.26 -11.93
CA ASN A 193 1.72 5.37 -12.29
C ASN A 193 1.69 4.11 -11.40
N SER A 194 0.55 3.42 -11.38
CA SER A 194 0.33 2.24 -10.52
C SER A 194 1.33 1.12 -10.78
N GLY A 195 1.77 0.93 -12.04
CA GLY A 195 2.72 -0.12 -12.43
C GLY A 195 4.11 0.11 -11.85
N GLU A 196 4.59 1.37 -11.81
CA GLU A 196 5.89 1.71 -11.23
C GLU A 196 5.93 1.40 -9.73
N LEU A 197 4.85 1.73 -9.02
CA LEU A 197 4.71 1.43 -7.60
C LEU A 197 4.60 -0.08 -7.34
N ALA A 198 3.89 -0.80 -8.22
CA ALA A 198 3.76 -2.24 -8.16
C ALA A 198 5.11 -2.96 -8.37
N HIS A 199 5.93 -2.53 -9.35
CA HIS A 199 7.27 -3.07 -9.55
C HIS A 199 8.20 -2.83 -8.35
N ALA A 200 8.17 -1.63 -7.75
CA ALA A 200 8.93 -1.34 -6.55
C ALA A 200 8.47 -2.22 -5.37
N GLY A 201 7.16 -2.38 -5.20
CA GLY A 201 6.58 -3.27 -4.19
C GLY A 201 6.98 -4.73 -4.40
N LEU A 202 6.96 -5.21 -5.64
CA LEU A 202 7.39 -6.57 -5.99
C LEU A 202 8.87 -6.79 -5.65
N ALA A 203 9.74 -5.81 -5.92
CA ALA A 203 11.15 -5.87 -5.55
C ALA A 203 11.35 -6.01 -4.03
N LEU A 204 10.56 -5.31 -3.22
CA LEU A 204 10.60 -5.44 -1.75
C LEU A 204 10.07 -6.80 -1.26
N LEU A 205 9.08 -7.37 -1.94
CA LEU A 205 8.56 -8.70 -1.64
C LEU A 205 9.57 -9.80 -1.99
N ASP A 206 10.29 -9.65 -3.10
CA ASP A 206 11.18 -10.70 -3.62
C ASP A 206 12.61 -10.63 -3.06
N ASN A 207 13.13 -9.46 -2.69
CA ASN A 207 14.51 -9.34 -2.21
C ASN A 207 14.64 -9.81 -0.75
N PRO A 208 15.37 -10.93 -0.48
CA PRO A 208 15.44 -11.52 0.85
C PRO A 208 16.31 -10.71 1.84
N TRP A 209 17.04 -9.69 1.37
CA TRP A 209 17.95 -8.88 2.19
C TRP A 209 17.36 -7.49 2.55
N ILE A 210 16.08 -7.25 2.24
CA ILE A 210 15.41 -5.98 2.56
C ILE A 210 14.31 -6.22 3.60
N SER A 211 14.44 -5.64 4.79
CA SER A 211 13.41 -5.62 5.84
C SER A 211 13.46 -4.32 6.63
N GLY A 212 12.31 -3.85 7.12
CA GLY A 212 12.17 -2.62 7.90
C GLY A 212 12.29 -1.32 7.08
N GLN A 213 12.29 -1.40 5.76
CA GLN A 213 12.52 -0.25 4.89
C GLN A 213 11.21 0.44 4.47
N VAL A 214 11.31 1.75 4.30
CA VAL A 214 10.29 2.60 3.67
C VAL A 214 10.93 3.20 2.42
N LEU A 215 10.60 2.64 1.26
CA LEU A 215 11.20 3.02 -0.02
C LEU A 215 10.40 4.15 -0.68
N GLY A 216 11.02 5.33 -0.82
CA GLY A 216 10.46 6.43 -1.60
C GLY A 216 10.42 6.08 -3.10
N VAL A 217 9.23 6.16 -3.71
CA VAL A 217 9.01 5.99 -5.16
C VAL A 217 8.20 7.19 -5.63
N ASP A 218 8.88 8.28 -5.98
CA ASP A 218 8.30 9.62 -5.97
C ASP A 218 8.86 10.55 -7.06
N GLY A 219 9.56 10.02 -8.04
CA GLY A 219 10.16 10.82 -9.10
C GLY A 219 11.26 11.79 -8.59
N GLY A 220 11.90 11.47 -7.46
CA GLY A 220 12.94 12.26 -6.83
C GLY A 220 12.44 13.35 -5.90
N MET A 221 11.13 13.45 -5.65
CA MET A 221 10.51 14.55 -4.91
C MET A 221 11.03 14.67 -3.47
N SER A 222 11.27 13.55 -2.78
CA SER A 222 11.73 13.56 -1.40
C SER A 222 13.25 13.66 -1.23
N SER A 223 14.03 13.35 -2.27
CA SER A 223 15.49 13.20 -2.18
C SER A 223 16.29 14.22 -2.99
N LEU A 224 15.71 14.80 -4.03
CA LEU A 224 16.38 15.75 -4.90
C LEU A 224 15.94 17.20 -4.64
N ARG A 225 16.86 18.12 -4.77
CA ARG A 225 16.62 19.58 -4.77
C ARG A 225 17.14 20.14 -6.08
N PRO A 226 16.32 20.09 -7.17
CA PRO A 226 16.69 20.64 -8.46
C PRO A 226 16.77 22.17 -8.44
#